data_3c8aff2dd009c838aef667c4d1ed55da
#
_entry.id   3c8aff2dd009c838aef667c4d1ed55da
#
_cell.length_a   1.000
_cell.length_b   1.000
_cell.length_c   1.000
_cell.angle_alpha   90.00
_cell.angle_beta   90.00
_cell.angle_gamma   90.00
#
_symmetry.space_group_name_H-M   'P 1'
#
loop_
_entity.id
_entity.type
_entity.pdbx_description
1 polymer ?
#
loop_
_entity_poly.entity_id
_entity_poly.type
_entity_poly.pdbx_seq_one_letter_code
_entity_poly.pdbx_strand_id
1 'polypeptide(L)'
;MEEVTTTQVQNSGSANTPANVNPTVGAGSAGLQTQLGGAPTTVSGVQNATGGMGELVMPEVDKRIFMFERDQNALMQLMLMAKRVNVKSMEVKHYAIDQGTPIVTVASVNGNTITLVNADKGKVRAYDTLMVKGVKGYNFVTGTGNVKSRRPLQLFVKSVNSDDTITCVATNGVKQAATDQYGSLPTSSSPVASNTNVIVAGTKLVRMANSLYETQKWVDPNTIIPVPDDLYLQKRGMTSIVSKYLADQNMEIPYDEAVKAEAQLREFKAAGNRTLLISQQNKMLVRSSMGDDQWDYTTNGVRWQVKREVKHRGAWTFEDVMALVKLYYGGADKPKSGIFLVGENLGMALQLIDWTKHPEVKMEPYTNETLGWKVTKFTCIFGEIQIKLEETLNDCGYQNSGIIIGEDRLVHYVRRGESSYTEEVLGEEATRNGVLVSDALGLKGNCHIWVDGDDDDDDTAPSADEFRLWGSTTAPASADLVDGIIYVFANALTLEVKNGDTVVQSVTVDAGDAYKYSATANSNKGGWSKFYGPVSAE
;
A
#
# COMPACT_ATOMS: atom_id res chain seq x y z
N MET A 1 -19.16 8.07 38.86
CA MET A 1 -20.09 9.21 38.74
C MET A 1 -21.42 8.63 38.44
N GLU A 2 -22.32 8.78 39.37
CA GLU A 2 -23.66 8.37 39.07
C GLU A 2 -24.25 9.29 38.05
N GLU A 3 -24.74 8.70 37.05
CA GLU A 3 -25.49 9.39 36.07
C GLU A 3 -26.77 9.83 36.69
N VAL A 4 -26.94 11.09 36.76
CA VAL A 4 -28.17 11.63 37.26
C VAL A 4 -29.26 11.34 36.28
N THR A 5 -30.05 10.45 36.67
CA THR A 5 -31.16 10.10 35.88
C THR A 5 -32.18 11.19 35.91
N THR A 6 -32.22 11.79 34.84
CA THR A 6 -33.22 12.83 34.69
C THR A 6 -34.50 12.30 34.21
N THR A 7 -34.53 11.04 34.12
CA THR A 7 -35.65 10.45 33.54
C THR A 7 -36.89 10.71 34.23
N GLN A 8 -36.82 10.91 35.46
CA GLN A 8 -37.93 11.04 36.17
C GLN A 8 -38.72 12.12 35.87
N VAL A 9 -38.06 12.84 35.19
CA VAL A 9 -38.82 13.87 34.90
C VAL A 9 -40.01 13.62 34.17
N GLN A 10 -40.05 12.61 33.63
CA GLN A 10 -41.04 12.39 32.90
C GLN A 10 -42.19 12.13 33.38
N ASN A 11 -42.19 11.80 34.05
CA ASN A 11 -43.22 11.40 34.39
C ASN A 11 -44.17 12.14 34.64
N SER A 12 -44.15 12.49 34.59
CA SER A 12 -45.00 12.85 34.74
C SER A 12 -45.87 13.00 34.24
N GLY A 13 -45.86 12.73 33.98
CA GLY A 13 -46.73 12.76 33.55
C GLY A 13 -47.82 12.75 33.91
N SER A 14 -48.02 12.56 34.48
CA SER A 14 -49.11 12.37 34.73
C SER A 14 -49.68 13.35 35.37
N ALA A 15 -49.87 13.48 35.72
CA ALA A 15 -50.43 14.13 36.20
C ALA A 15 -50.16 15.14 36.76
N ASN A 16 -49.80 15.22 37.05
CA ASN A 16 -49.67 16.00 37.54
C ASN A 16 -48.87 16.86 37.27
N THR A 17 -48.67 16.71 37.29
CA THR A 17 -48.01 17.37 37.14
C THR A 17 -47.52 18.00 36.39
N PRO A 18 -47.72 18.38 36.35
CA PRO A 18 -47.20 18.93 35.85
C PRO A 18 -46.63 19.53 35.42
N ALA A 19 -46.81 19.43 35.85
CA ALA A 19 -46.35 19.87 35.66
C ALA A 19 -45.56 20.33 35.43
N ASN A 20 -45.53 20.46 35.57
CA ASN A 20 -45.01 21.07 35.53
C ASN A 20 -44.35 21.35 34.75
N VAL A 21 -44.46 21.09 34.65
CA VAL A 21 -43.94 21.34 34.00
C VAL A 21 -43.54 22.00 33.22
N ASN A 22 -43.67 22.23 33.27
CA ASN A 22 -43.46 22.94 32.68
C ASN A 22 -43.55 23.62 32.10
N PRO A 23 -43.80 23.46 32.25
CA PRO A 23 -44.09 24.06 31.81
C PRO A 23 -44.19 24.47 31.06
N THR A 24 -44.29 23.94 31.04
CA THR A 24 -44.56 24.25 30.48
C THR A 24 -44.80 24.90 29.91
N VAL A 25 -44.81 25.04 29.90
CA VAL A 25 -45.12 25.71 29.47
C VAL A 25 -45.46 25.84 28.74
N GLY A 26 -45.70 25.23 28.63
CA GLY A 26 -46.13 25.25 28.10
C GLY A 26 -46.74 25.18 27.70
N ALA A 27 -46.86 24.68 28.00
CA ALA A 27 -47.50 24.73 27.63
C ALA A 27 -47.73 25.50 27.20
N GLY A 28 -47.12 25.26 27.02
CA GLY A 28 -47.23 25.87 26.64
C GLY A 28 -47.76 26.85 26.56
N SER A 29 -47.97 26.73 26.05
CA SER A 29 -48.81 27.70 26.09
C SER A 29 -49.42 27.82 27.34
N ALA A 30 -49.78 26.75 27.68
CA ALA A 30 -50.21 26.75 29.00
C ALA A 30 -49.13 27.31 29.84
N GLY A 31 -47.99 26.98 29.49
CA GLY A 31 -46.87 27.55 30.12
C GLY A 31 -46.85 29.04 30.04
N LEU A 32 -46.89 29.54 28.88
CA LEU A 32 -46.87 30.97 28.70
C LEU A 32 -48.02 31.63 29.35
N GLN A 33 -49.19 31.08 29.19
CA GLN A 33 -50.35 31.63 29.83
C GLN A 33 -50.28 31.54 31.31
N THR A 34 -49.84 30.45 31.77
CA THR A 34 -49.66 30.27 33.16
C THR A 34 -48.70 31.25 33.72
N GLN A 35 -47.77 31.49 32.99
CA GLN A 35 -46.79 32.37 33.37
C GLN A 35 -47.24 33.76 33.40
N LEU A 36 -47.96 34.13 32.45
CA LEU A 36 -48.52 35.44 32.47
C LEU A 36 -49.51 35.59 33.59
N GLY A 37 -50.22 34.50 33.82
CA GLY A 37 -51.24 34.55 34.82
C GLY A 37 -50.79 34.30 36.20
N GLY A 38 -49.87 33.64 36.36
CA GLY A 38 -49.65 33.33 37.60
C GLY A 38 -48.47 32.91 38.04
N ALA A 39 -47.98 32.30 37.32
CA ALA A 39 -47.00 31.67 37.83
C ALA A 39 -45.88 32.31 38.04
N PRO A 40 -45.80 32.98 38.07
CA PRO A 40 -44.77 33.42 38.35
C PRO A 40 -43.93 33.09 39.08
N THR A 41 -43.99 32.47 39.22
CA THR A 41 -43.07 31.99 39.59
C THR A 41 -42.01 32.72 39.86
N THR A 42 -42.04 33.43 39.34
CA THR A 42 -41.48 34.10 39.73
C THR A 42 -40.52 34.60 40.35
N VAL A 43 -39.93 33.85 40.31
CA VAL A 43 -38.86 33.98 41.00
C VAL A 43 -38.00 35.04 40.54
N SER A 44 -37.34 34.91 39.62
CA SER A 44 -36.55 35.98 39.10
C SER A 44 -36.93 36.25 37.66
N GLY A 45 -36.74 37.45 37.24
CA GLY A 45 -36.95 37.80 35.88
C GLY A 45 -36.08 36.95 34.93
N VAL A 46 -34.96 36.57 35.38
CA VAL A 46 -34.06 35.70 34.61
C VAL A 46 -34.66 34.31 34.46
N GLN A 47 -35.22 33.75 35.50
CA GLN A 47 -35.87 32.46 35.38
C GLN A 47 -37.09 32.49 34.51
N ASN A 48 -37.84 33.53 34.63
CA ASN A 48 -39.02 33.68 33.81
C ASN A 48 -38.67 33.79 32.35
N ALA A 49 -37.60 34.49 32.06
CA ALA A 49 -37.10 34.58 30.70
C ALA A 49 -36.69 33.21 30.17
N THR A 50 -36.18 32.34 31.04
CA THR A 50 -35.82 30.98 30.61
C THR A 50 -37.00 30.02 30.62
N GLY A 51 -38.01 30.26 31.46
CA GLY A 51 -39.17 29.37 31.54
C GLY A 51 -40.16 29.61 30.44
N GLY A 52 -40.97 30.63 30.61
CA GLY A 52 -42.04 30.89 29.69
C GLY A 52 -41.82 32.05 28.75
N MET A 53 -40.94 32.91 29.10
CA MET A 53 -40.61 34.11 28.34
C MET A 53 -39.26 33.99 27.63
N GLY A 54 -38.62 32.84 27.74
CA GLY A 54 -37.34 32.59 27.12
C GLY A 54 -37.34 32.79 25.61
N GLU A 55 -38.49 32.60 24.99
CA GLU A 55 -38.64 32.86 23.56
C GLU A 55 -38.57 34.35 23.20
N LEU A 56 -38.75 35.23 24.19
CA LEU A 56 -38.64 36.67 23.98
C LEU A 56 -37.22 37.19 24.13
N VAL A 57 -36.36 36.38 24.70
CA VAL A 57 -34.94 36.71 24.83
C VAL A 57 -34.17 36.11 23.69
N MET A 58 -33.70 36.93 22.80
CA MET A 58 -32.85 36.48 21.73
C MET A 58 -31.50 36.03 22.31
N PRO A 59 -31.06 34.82 22.00
CA PRO A 59 -29.72 34.39 22.39
C PRO A 59 -28.67 35.26 21.71
N GLU A 60 -27.59 35.53 22.39
CA GLU A 60 -26.43 36.10 21.73
C GLU A 60 -25.81 35.07 20.83
N VAL A 61 -25.73 35.38 19.57
CA VAL A 61 -25.13 34.52 18.57
C VAL A 61 -23.72 35.02 18.27
N ASP A 62 -22.74 34.16 18.46
CA ASP A 62 -21.38 34.46 18.00
C ASP A 62 -21.38 34.45 16.47
N LYS A 63 -21.08 35.59 15.90
CA LYS A 63 -21.04 35.78 14.47
C LYS A 63 -19.78 35.18 13.82
N ARG A 64 -18.89 34.62 14.62
CA ARG A 64 -17.71 33.95 14.09
C ARG A 64 -18.02 32.52 13.79
N ILE A 65 -17.86 32.14 12.52
CA ILE A 65 -17.95 30.75 12.08
C ILE A 65 -16.60 30.12 12.31
N PHE A 66 -16.54 29.12 13.17
CA PHE A 66 -15.34 28.32 13.35
C PHE A 66 -15.33 27.18 12.34
N MET A 67 -14.41 27.23 11.40
CA MET A 67 -14.21 26.13 10.47
C MET A 67 -13.17 25.17 11.02
N PHE A 68 -13.55 23.91 11.10
CA PHE A 68 -12.59 22.86 11.42
C PHE A 68 -11.63 22.71 10.25
N GLU A 69 -10.37 22.97 10.50
CA GLU A 69 -9.31 22.71 9.53
C GLU A 69 -8.66 21.38 9.87
N ARG A 70 -8.76 20.45 8.95
CA ARG A 70 -7.84 19.32 8.98
C ARG A 70 -6.48 19.82 8.55
N ASP A 71 -5.51 19.59 9.39
CA ASP A 71 -4.15 19.98 9.08
C ASP A 71 -3.62 19.11 7.95
N GLN A 72 -3.46 19.76 6.82
CA GLN A 72 -2.48 19.41 5.81
C GLN A 72 -2.72 18.12 5.02
N ASN A 73 -3.24 18.30 3.86
CA ASN A 73 -3.17 17.31 2.79
C ASN A 73 -1.72 17.15 2.33
N ALA A 74 -0.90 16.42 3.07
CA ALA A 74 0.55 16.38 2.86
C ALA A 74 0.91 15.83 1.48
N LEU A 75 0.24 14.80 1.03
CA LEU A 75 0.49 14.22 -0.30
C LEU A 75 0.16 15.20 -1.42
N MET A 76 -0.92 15.99 -1.27
CA MET A 76 -1.28 17.00 -2.25
C MET A 76 -0.26 18.15 -2.28
N GLN A 77 0.27 18.54 -1.12
CA GLN A 77 1.35 19.54 -1.07
C GLN A 77 2.62 19.02 -1.73
N LEU A 78 2.98 17.77 -1.50
CA LEU A 78 4.10 17.12 -2.20
C LEU A 78 3.88 17.09 -3.70
N MET A 79 2.67 16.81 -4.15
CA MET A 79 2.32 16.84 -5.58
C MET A 79 2.55 18.22 -6.20
N LEU A 80 2.16 19.28 -5.49
CA LEU A 80 2.33 20.65 -5.99
C LEU A 80 3.79 21.06 -6.10
N MET A 81 4.67 20.49 -5.28
CA MET A 81 6.10 20.72 -5.33
C MET A 81 6.84 19.81 -6.30
N ALA A 82 6.23 18.71 -6.67
CA ALA A 82 6.80 17.76 -7.61
C ALA A 82 7.00 18.42 -8.99
N LYS A 83 7.92 17.86 -9.76
CA LYS A 83 8.18 18.34 -11.12
C LYS A 83 6.92 18.28 -11.96
N ARG A 84 6.39 19.45 -12.32
CA ARG A 84 5.20 19.55 -13.16
C ARG A 84 5.52 19.23 -14.61
N VAL A 85 4.70 18.36 -15.21
CA VAL A 85 4.75 18.01 -16.63
C VAL A 85 3.36 18.21 -17.24
N ASN A 86 3.26 19.13 -18.20
CA ASN A 86 2.00 19.37 -18.88
C ASN A 86 1.80 18.34 -19.99
N VAL A 87 0.65 17.67 -19.97
CA VAL A 87 0.29 16.63 -20.93
C VAL A 87 -1.00 16.97 -21.67
N LYS A 88 -1.19 16.39 -22.85
CA LYS A 88 -2.38 16.63 -23.67
C LYS A 88 -3.37 15.48 -23.62
N SER A 89 -2.90 14.31 -23.27
CA SER A 89 -3.72 13.09 -23.16
C SER A 89 -4.14 12.84 -21.71
N MET A 90 -5.23 12.10 -21.51
CA MET A 90 -5.61 11.56 -20.21
C MET A 90 -4.82 10.30 -19.85
N GLU A 91 -4.13 9.71 -20.82
CA GLU A 91 -3.27 8.54 -20.63
C GLU A 91 -1.82 8.97 -20.80
N VAL A 92 -0.98 8.63 -19.82
CA VAL A 92 0.45 8.94 -19.81
C VAL A 92 1.23 7.65 -19.65
N LYS A 93 2.21 7.44 -20.54
CA LYS A 93 3.15 6.33 -20.43
C LYS A 93 4.51 6.89 -20.07
N HIS A 94 5.08 6.37 -19.03
CA HIS A 94 6.47 6.65 -18.71
C HIS A 94 7.29 5.36 -18.74
N TYR A 95 8.52 5.48 -19.18
CA TYR A 95 9.39 4.34 -19.40
C TYR A 95 10.50 4.33 -18.35
N ALA A 96 10.74 3.16 -17.78
CA ALA A 96 11.85 2.93 -16.89
C ALA A 96 12.83 1.95 -17.54
N ILE A 97 14.11 2.23 -17.37
CA ILE A 97 15.17 1.32 -17.77
C ILE A 97 15.79 0.75 -16.49
N ASP A 98 15.57 -0.52 -16.25
CA ASP A 98 16.24 -1.22 -15.16
C ASP A 98 17.63 -1.66 -15.62
N GLN A 99 18.63 -1.38 -14.80
CA GLN A 99 19.99 -1.83 -15.06
C GLN A 99 20.16 -3.33 -14.85
N GLY A 100 19.15 -4.00 -14.38
CA GLY A 100 19.18 -5.42 -14.03
C GLY A 100 19.99 -5.68 -12.77
N THR A 101 19.56 -6.63 -11.99
CA THR A 101 20.32 -7.05 -10.82
C THR A 101 21.60 -7.77 -11.25
N PRO A 102 22.74 -7.48 -10.63
CA PRO A 102 23.97 -8.19 -10.92
C PRO A 102 23.96 -9.63 -10.39
N ILE A 103 22.88 -10.00 -9.71
CA ILE A 103 22.73 -11.32 -9.07
C ILE A 103 21.77 -12.16 -9.89
N VAL A 104 22.17 -13.36 -10.22
CA VAL A 104 21.33 -14.38 -10.86
C VAL A 104 21.29 -15.62 -9.98
N THR A 105 20.18 -16.35 -10.03
CA THR A 105 19.92 -17.49 -9.16
C THR A 105 19.95 -18.78 -9.97
N VAL A 106 20.60 -19.79 -9.43
CA VAL A 106 20.70 -21.12 -10.03
C VAL A 106 19.42 -21.91 -9.78
N ALA A 107 18.84 -22.46 -10.84
CA ALA A 107 17.71 -23.39 -10.72
C ALA A 107 18.22 -24.83 -10.61
N SER A 108 19.20 -25.22 -11.41
CA SER A 108 19.81 -26.56 -11.36
C SER A 108 21.21 -26.54 -11.97
N VAL A 109 22.00 -27.56 -11.64
CA VAL A 109 23.34 -27.75 -12.15
C VAL A 109 23.50 -29.19 -12.63
N ASN A 110 24.01 -29.35 -13.83
CA ASN A 110 24.34 -30.65 -14.42
C ASN A 110 25.76 -30.61 -15.02
N GLY A 111 26.71 -31.20 -14.32
CA GLY A 111 28.12 -31.14 -14.70
C GLY A 111 28.62 -29.71 -14.80
N ASN A 112 28.96 -29.24 -15.98
CA ASN A 112 29.42 -27.89 -16.26
C ASN A 112 28.34 -26.97 -16.80
N THR A 113 27.09 -27.45 -16.88
CA THR A 113 25.95 -26.68 -17.36
C THR A 113 25.10 -26.25 -16.19
N ILE A 114 24.78 -24.95 -16.13
CA ILE A 114 23.94 -24.36 -15.11
C ILE A 114 22.65 -23.87 -15.76
N THR A 115 21.53 -24.24 -15.21
CA THR A 115 20.23 -23.68 -15.55
C THR A 115 19.90 -22.56 -14.57
N LEU A 116 19.52 -21.40 -15.06
CA LEU A 116 19.11 -20.26 -14.25
C LEU A 116 17.59 -20.30 -14.04
N VAL A 117 17.14 -19.63 -12.97
CA VAL A 117 15.72 -19.41 -12.73
C VAL A 117 15.14 -18.58 -13.89
N ASN A 118 13.89 -18.84 -14.26
CA ASN A 118 13.26 -18.19 -15.43
C ASN A 118 13.39 -16.67 -15.46
N ALA A 119 13.29 -16.01 -14.31
CA ALA A 119 13.43 -14.57 -14.18
C ALA A 119 14.86 -14.05 -14.46
N ASP A 120 15.85 -14.94 -14.46
CA ASP A 120 17.26 -14.60 -14.65
C ASP A 120 17.83 -15.08 -15.98
N LYS A 121 17.03 -15.80 -16.77
CA LYS A 121 17.42 -16.23 -18.12
C LYS A 121 17.71 -15.02 -19.00
N GLY A 122 18.70 -15.16 -19.86
CA GLY A 122 19.13 -14.08 -20.76
C GLY A 122 19.94 -12.96 -20.11
N LYS A 123 20.10 -12.96 -18.78
CA LYS A 123 20.90 -11.94 -18.09
C LYS A 123 22.40 -12.21 -18.19
N VAL A 124 22.80 -13.45 -18.38
CA VAL A 124 24.19 -13.89 -18.48
C VAL A 124 24.54 -14.14 -19.94
N ARG A 125 25.76 -13.83 -20.33
CA ARG A 125 26.25 -13.93 -21.71
C ARG A 125 27.50 -14.75 -21.79
N ALA A 126 27.84 -15.13 -23.00
CA ALA A 126 29.12 -15.76 -23.28
C ALA A 126 30.26 -14.82 -22.87
N TYR A 127 31.29 -15.39 -22.31
CA TYR A 127 32.49 -14.72 -21.77
C TYR A 127 32.28 -13.91 -20.49
N ASP A 128 31.10 -13.91 -19.90
CA ASP A 128 30.89 -13.29 -18.56
C ASP A 128 31.65 -14.10 -17.50
N THR A 129 32.10 -13.38 -16.48
CA THR A 129 32.66 -14.01 -15.29
C THR A 129 31.63 -13.91 -14.16
N LEU A 130 31.47 -15.01 -13.41
CA LEU A 130 30.50 -15.12 -12.34
C LEU A 130 31.19 -15.50 -11.04
N MET A 131 30.88 -14.79 -9.96
CA MET A 131 31.32 -15.16 -8.62
C MET A 131 30.18 -15.90 -7.89
N VAL A 132 30.48 -17.07 -7.36
CA VAL A 132 29.49 -17.87 -6.65
C VAL A 132 29.43 -17.47 -5.19
N LYS A 133 28.27 -17.02 -4.72
CA LYS A 133 28.09 -16.65 -3.31
C LYS A 133 28.01 -17.89 -2.43
N GLY A 134 28.80 -17.88 -1.35
CA GLY A 134 28.75 -18.94 -0.35
C GLY A 134 29.59 -20.18 -0.69
N VAL A 135 30.07 -20.33 -1.93
CA VAL A 135 30.89 -21.44 -2.35
C VAL A 135 32.34 -20.99 -2.51
N LYS A 136 33.27 -21.74 -1.95
CA LYS A 136 34.70 -21.48 -2.04
C LYS A 136 35.31 -22.23 -3.22
N GLY A 137 36.31 -21.64 -3.81
CA GLY A 137 37.11 -22.30 -4.83
C GLY A 137 38.07 -23.33 -4.24
N TYR A 138 38.85 -23.98 -5.14
CA TYR A 138 39.84 -25.01 -4.82
C TYR A 138 41.19 -24.62 -5.37
N ASN A 139 42.24 -25.03 -4.69
CA ASN A 139 43.62 -25.00 -5.16
C ASN A 139 44.08 -26.46 -5.29
N PHE A 140 44.70 -26.80 -6.42
CA PHE A 140 45.30 -28.10 -6.59
C PHE A 140 46.70 -28.11 -6.01
N VAL A 141 46.96 -29.00 -5.08
CA VAL A 141 48.28 -29.19 -4.43
C VAL A 141 48.79 -30.56 -4.85
N THR A 142 49.99 -30.59 -5.45
CA THR A 142 50.59 -31.85 -5.87
C THR A 142 50.80 -32.77 -4.66
N GLY A 143 50.32 -34.00 -4.78
CA GLY A 143 50.38 -34.98 -3.69
C GLY A 143 49.19 -34.98 -2.74
N THR A 144 48.43 -33.87 -2.65
CA THR A 144 47.28 -33.76 -1.74
C THR A 144 45.98 -33.66 -2.55
N GLY A 145 46.06 -33.20 -3.80
CA GLY A 145 44.89 -32.99 -4.64
C GLY A 145 44.23 -31.60 -4.39
N ASN A 146 42.93 -31.55 -4.49
CA ASN A 146 42.19 -30.29 -4.37
C ASN A 146 41.96 -29.90 -2.92
N VAL A 147 42.45 -28.73 -2.53
CA VAL A 147 42.31 -28.16 -1.21
C VAL A 147 41.39 -26.94 -1.30
N LYS A 148 40.45 -26.82 -0.39
CA LYS A 148 39.50 -25.68 -0.33
C LYS A 148 40.25 -24.36 -0.14
N SER A 149 40.00 -23.42 -1.05
CA SER A 149 40.60 -22.08 -1.02
C SER A 149 39.82 -21.13 -0.12
N ARG A 150 40.47 -20.04 0.34
CA ARG A 150 39.77 -18.93 0.99
C ARG A 150 39.00 -18.06 -0.01
N ARG A 151 39.35 -18.11 -1.29
CA ARG A 151 38.75 -17.31 -2.35
C ARG A 151 37.39 -17.89 -2.75
N PRO A 152 36.41 -17.04 -3.10
CA PRO A 152 35.14 -17.52 -3.64
C PRO A 152 35.36 -18.25 -4.95
N LEU A 153 34.47 -19.16 -5.27
CA LEU A 153 34.47 -19.85 -6.55
C LEU A 153 34.13 -18.85 -7.66
N GLN A 154 34.95 -18.86 -8.71
CA GLN A 154 34.73 -18.00 -9.89
C GLN A 154 34.54 -18.88 -11.11
N LEU A 155 33.45 -18.60 -11.82
CA LEU A 155 33.09 -19.26 -13.05
C LEU A 155 33.36 -18.36 -14.26
N PHE A 156 33.69 -18.98 -15.36
CA PHE A 156 33.77 -18.36 -16.67
C PHE A 156 32.76 -19.02 -17.60
N VAL A 157 31.90 -18.21 -18.21
CA VAL A 157 30.86 -18.67 -19.12
C VAL A 157 31.45 -18.88 -20.50
N LYS A 158 31.51 -20.14 -20.97
CA LYS A 158 32.00 -20.45 -22.29
C LYS A 158 30.98 -20.15 -23.38
N SER A 159 29.75 -20.55 -23.15
CA SER A 159 28.65 -20.39 -24.09
C SER A 159 27.31 -20.34 -23.38
N VAL A 160 26.36 -19.71 -24.01
CA VAL A 160 24.94 -19.78 -23.67
C VAL A 160 24.30 -20.67 -24.73
N ASN A 161 23.56 -21.66 -24.27
CA ASN A 161 22.90 -22.62 -25.14
C ASN A 161 21.52 -22.07 -25.59
N SER A 162 20.94 -22.71 -26.60
CA SER A 162 19.63 -22.29 -27.16
C SER A 162 18.46 -22.42 -26.20
N ASP A 163 18.62 -23.18 -25.13
CA ASP A 163 17.63 -23.35 -24.04
C ASP A 163 17.89 -22.42 -22.87
N ASP A 164 18.69 -21.38 -23.05
CA ASP A 164 19.11 -20.42 -22.03
C ASP A 164 19.89 -21.02 -20.86
N THR A 165 20.38 -22.24 -21.00
CA THR A 165 21.34 -22.80 -20.06
C THR A 165 22.75 -22.28 -20.36
N ILE A 166 23.56 -22.12 -19.31
CA ILE A 166 24.93 -21.62 -19.46
C ILE A 166 25.95 -22.72 -19.23
N THR A 167 26.89 -22.85 -20.15
CA THR A 167 28.02 -23.78 -20.02
C THR A 167 29.17 -23.01 -19.40
N CYS A 168 29.58 -23.41 -18.20
CA CYS A 168 30.59 -22.73 -17.41
C CYS A 168 31.81 -23.64 -17.14
N VAL A 169 32.95 -23.01 -16.93
CA VAL A 169 34.11 -23.64 -16.32
C VAL A 169 34.54 -22.84 -15.10
N ALA A 170 35.09 -23.50 -14.11
CA ALA A 170 35.53 -22.82 -12.92
C ALA A 170 37.03 -22.48 -13.04
N THR A 171 37.37 -21.20 -12.89
CA THR A 171 38.79 -20.75 -12.96
C THR A 171 39.59 -21.31 -11.78
N ASN A 172 38.94 -21.43 -10.62
CA ASN A 172 39.49 -22.03 -9.41
C ASN A 172 38.60 -23.18 -8.91
N GLY A 173 38.18 -24.04 -9.83
CA GLY A 173 37.35 -25.20 -9.53
C GLY A 173 38.15 -26.44 -9.15
N VAL A 174 37.47 -27.58 -9.18
CA VAL A 174 38.03 -28.89 -8.88
C VAL A 174 38.82 -29.36 -10.11
N LYS A 175 40.14 -29.57 -9.99
CA LYS A 175 41.04 -30.03 -11.04
C LYS A 175 41.36 -31.50 -10.87
N GLN A 176 41.60 -32.20 -11.97
CA GLN A 176 42.04 -33.57 -11.95
C GLN A 176 43.57 -33.66 -11.88
N ALA A 177 44.25 -32.71 -12.53
CA ALA A 177 45.70 -32.63 -12.55
C ALA A 177 46.16 -31.17 -12.34
N ALA A 178 47.41 -31.02 -11.93
CA ALA A 178 48.02 -29.69 -11.74
C ALA A 178 48.11 -28.90 -13.05
N THR A 179 48.18 -29.61 -14.20
CA THR A 179 48.29 -29.03 -15.53
C THR A 179 46.97 -28.56 -16.11
N ASP A 180 45.85 -28.88 -15.47
CA ASP A 180 44.53 -28.46 -15.95
C ASP A 180 44.40 -26.94 -15.90
N GLN A 181 44.04 -26.33 -17.02
CA GLN A 181 43.82 -24.87 -17.08
C GLN A 181 42.57 -24.47 -16.33
N TYR A 182 41.53 -25.30 -16.37
CA TYR A 182 40.23 -25.04 -15.73
C TYR A 182 39.88 -26.15 -14.77
N GLY A 183 39.07 -25.82 -13.78
CA GLY A 183 38.46 -26.81 -12.93
C GLY A 183 37.01 -27.09 -13.34
N SER A 184 36.49 -28.23 -12.97
CA SER A 184 35.08 -28.54 -13.04
C SER A 184 34.33 -27.85 -11.89
N LEU A 185 33.04 -27.68 -12.05
CA LEU A 185 32.18 -27.12 -11.04
C LEU A 185 32.06 -28.09 -9.84
N PRO A 186 32.17 -27.62 -8.62
CA PRO A 186 31.91 -28.44 -7.44
C PRO A 186 30.40 -28.67 -7.33
N THR A 187 29.96 -29.84 -7.72
CA THR A 187 28.57 -30.31 -7.62
C THR A 187 28.51 -31.45 -6.61
N SER A 188 27.32 -31.86 -6.22
CA SER A 188 27.11 -32.98 -5.29
C SER A 188 27.73 -34.30 -5.74
N SER A 189 27.96 -34.43 -7.04
CA SER A 189 28.62 -35.59 -7.66
C SER A 189 30.15 -35.46 -7.79
N SER A 190 30.71 -34.32 -7.37
CA SER A 190 32.16 -34.10 -7.45
C SER A 190 32.89 -34.87 -6.34
N PRO A 191 33.95 -35.62 -6.69
CA PRO A 191 34.62 -36.49 -5.70
C PRO A 191 35.34 -35.76 -4.58
N VAL A 192 35.49 -34.45 -4.66
CA VAL A 192 36.15 -33.62 -3.64
C VAL A 192 35.17 -32.76 -2.87
N ALA A 193 33.91 -32.82 -3.21
CA ALA A 193 32.91 -31.98 -2.57
C ALA A 193 32.61 -32.48 -1.16
N SER A 194 32.98 -31.73 -0.17
CA SER A 194 32.25 -31.83 1.09
C SER A 194 30.84 -31.29 0.78
N ASN A 195 29.82 -31.95 1.27
CA ASN A 195 28.40 -31.64 0.99
C ASN A 195 27.97 -30.20 1.24
N THR A 196 28.83 -29.36 1.80
CA THR A 196 28.57 -27.97 2.16
C THR A 196 29.21 -26.91 1.23
N ASN A 197 30.08 -27.32 0.29
CA ASN A 197 30.81 -26.37 -0.59
C ASN A 197 30.56 -26.68 -2.07
N VAL A 198 29.28 -26.80 -2.42
CA VAL A 198 28.82 -27.17 -3.76
C VAL A 198 27.81 -26.15 -4.29
N ILE A 199 27.67 -26.09 -5.60
CA ILE A 199 26.64 -25.29 -6.24
C ILE A 199 25.35 -26.14 -6.24
N VAL A 200 24.31 -25.58 -5.64
CA VAL A 200 22.98 -26.20 -5.57
C VAL A 200 21.92 -25.23 -6.08
N ALA A 201 20.70 -25.71 -6.25
CA ALA A 201 19.57 -24.86 -6.56
C ALA A 201 19.42 -23.77 -5.49
N GLY A 202 19.10 -22.55 -5.89
CA GLY A 202 19.02 -21.38 -5.02
C GLY A 202 20.37 -20.67 -4.80
N THR A 203 21.50 -21.25 -5.23
CA THR A 203 22.79 -20.57 -5.13
C THR A 203 22.79 -19.29 -5.96
N LYS A 204 23.27 -18.20 -5.36
CA LYS A 204 23.32 -16.88 -6.02
C LYS A 204 24.67 -16.66 -6.66
N LEU A 205 24.65 -16.28 -7.94
CA LEU A 205 25.83 -15.93 -8.71
C LEU A 205 25.85 -14.41 -8.92
N VAL A 206 26.98 -13.78 -8.68
CA VAL A 206 27.19 -12.36 -8.95
C VAL A 206 27.85 -12.23 -10.30
N ARG A 207 27.18 -11.57 -11.24
CA ARG A 207 27.75 -11.28 -12.55
C ARG A 207 28.78 -10.17 -12.45
N MET A 208 29.98 -10.43 -12.91
CA MET A 208 31.07 -9.48 -13.02
C MET A 208 31.23 -9.07 -14.50
N ALA A 209 32.32 -8.42 -14.81
CA ALA A 209 32.64 -8.07 -16.19
C ALA A 209 32.94 -9.31 -17.03
N ASN A 210 32.85 -9.15 -18.32
CA ASN A 210 33.30 -10.18 -19.27
C ASN A 210 34.81 -10.23 -19.38
N SER A 211 35.33 -11.36 -19.85
CA SER A 211 36.74 -11.56 -20.10
C SER A 211 36.91 -12.09 -21.53
N LEU A 212 37.54 -11.29 -22.37
CA LEU A 212 37.69 -11.57 -23.79
C LEU A 212 39.07 -12.13 -24.07
N TYR A 213 39.20 -12.95 -25.10
CA TYR A 213 40.50 -13.39 -25.58
C TYR A 213 41.19 -12.32 -26.44
N GLU A 214 42.47 -12.41 -26.59
CA GLU A 214 43.35 -11.35 -27.12
C GLU A 214 42.87 -10.70 -28.41
N THR A 215 42.39 -11.49 -29.36
CA THR A 215 41.93 -10.98 -30.67
C THR A 215 40.46 -10.68 -30.74
N GLN A 216 39.69 -10.93 -29.66
CA GLN A 216 38.25 -10.72 -29.67
C GLN A 216 37.89 -9.24 -29.49
N LYS A 217 37.16 -8.69 -30.44
CA LYS A 217 36.74 -7.31 -30.45
C LYS A 217 35.25 -7.13 -30.15
N TRP A 218 34.45 -8.12 -30.45
CA TRP A 218 33.01 -8.06 -30.39
C TRP A 218 32.43 -9.02 -29.36
N VAL A 219 31.39 -8.59 -28.69
CA VAL A 219 30.61 -9.35 -27.70
C VAL A 219 29.17 -9.28 -28.14
N ASP A 220 28.38 -10.28 -27.81
CA ASP A 220 26.96 -10.28 -28.08
C ASP A 220 26.29 -9.05 -27.47
N PRO A 221 25.50 -8.29 -28.25
CA PRO A 221 24.90 -7.06 -27.81
C PRO A 221 23.90 -7.29 -26.65
N ASN A 222 23.88 -6.37 -25.72
CA ASN A 222 22.88 -6.35 -24.66
C ASN A 222 21.77 -5.39 -25.02
N THR A 223 20.59 -5.90 -25.26
CA THR A 223 19.42 -5.07 -25.53
C THR A 223 18.65 -4.90 -24.24
N ILE A 224 18.71 -3.69 -23.69
CA ILE A 224 17.90 -3.31 -22.54
C ILE A 224 16.68 -2.58 -23.10
N ILE A 225 15.52 -3.16 -22.89
CA ILE A 225 14.26 -2.60 -23.38
C ILE A 225 13.61 -1.81 -22.25
N PRO A 226 13.23 -0.55 -22.48
CA PRO A 226 12.48 0.20 -21.49
C PRO A 226 11.09 -0.41 -21.28
N VAL A 227 10.71 -0.56 -20.02
CA VAL A 227 9.40 -1.06 -19.61
C VAL A 227 8.47 0.13 -19.41
N PRO A 228 7.30 0.16 -20.05
CA PRO A 228 6.32 1.21 -19.83
C PRO A 228 5.53 0.97 -18.54
N ASP A 229 5.30 2.04 -17.82
CA ASP A 229 4.30 2.11 -16.75
C ASP A 229 3.22 3.10 -17.21
N ASP A 230 1.97 2.69 -17.15
CA ASP A 230 0.81 3.49 -17.58
C ASP A 230 0.20 4.20 -16.39
N LEU A 231 -0.16 5.47 -16.58
CA LEU A 231 -0.83 6.29 -15.59
C LEU A 231 -1.97 7.08 -16.23
N TYR A 232 -3.16 7.04 -15.64
CA TYR A 232 -4.30 7.82 -16.10
C TYR A 232 -4.48 9.08 -15.26
N LEU A 233 -4.85 10.17 -15.91
CA LEU A 233 -5.21 11.40 -15.23
C LEU A 233 -6.68 11.38 -14.89
N GLN A 234 -7.02 11.85 -13.70
CA GLN A 234 -8.40 11.96 -13.27
C GLN A 234 -8.88 13.40 -13.38
N LYS A 235 -10.08 13.59 -13.92
CA LYS A 235 -10.75 14.87 -13.93
C LYS A 235 -11.60 14.98 -12.67
N ARG A 236 -11.27 15.95 -11.83
CA ARG A 236 -11.96 16.21 -10.57
C ARG A 236 -12.59 17.60 -10.62
N GLY A 237 -13.73 17.74 -9.96
CA GLY A 237 -14.39 19.03 -9.89
C GLY A 237 -15.25 19.17 -8.64
N MET A 238 -15.48 20.40 -8.24
CA MET A 238 -16.49 20.77 -7.26
C MET A 238 -17.37 21.87 -7.84
N THR A 239 -18.59 21.93 -7.37
CA THR A 239 -19.55 22.96 -7.77
C THR A 239 -20.35 23.44 -6.58
N SER A 240 -20.48 24.73 -6.42
CA SER A 240 -21.34 25.40 -5.47
C SER A 240 -22.40 26.19 -6.22
N ILE A 241 -23.64 26.07 -5.79
CA ILE A 241 -24.74 26.85 -6.34
C ILE A 241 -25.32 27.70 -5.21
N VAL A 242 -25.48 28.97 -5.47
CA VAL A 242 -26.07 29.92 -4.52
C VAL A 242 -27.18 30.68 -5.25
N SER A 243 -28.40 30.67 -4.68
CA SER A 243 -29.49 31.45 -5.22
C SER A 243 -29.31 32.94 -4.89
N LYS A 244 -29.71 33.81 -5.81
CA LYS A 244 -29.67 35.26 -5.58
C LYS A 244 -30.52 35.64 -4.39
N TYR A 245 -31.64 34.94 -4.21
CA TYR A 245 -32.53 35.15 -3.06
C TYR A 245 -31.82 34.91 -1.71
N LEU A 246 -30.97 33.88 -1.63
CA LEU A 246 -30.20 33.62 -0.40
C LEU A 246 -29.13 34.70 -0.15
N ALA A 247 -28.55 35.22 -1.23
CA ALA A 247 -27.50 36.23 -1.17
C ALA A 247 -28.07 37.58 -0.65
N ASP A 248 -29.33 37.87 -0.93
CA ASP A 248 -29.96 39.11 -0.56
C ASP A 248 -30.56 39.10 0.87
N GLN A 249 -30.59 37.93 1.52
CA GLN A 249 -31.15 37.83 2.86
C GLN A 249 -30.17 38.23 3.96
N ASN A 250 -30.72 38.83 5.00
CA ASN A 250 -29.97 39.06 6.22
C ASN A 250 -29.88 37.78 7.04
N MET A 251 -28.70 37.22 7.10
CA MET A 251 -28.43 36.00 7.86
C MET A 251 -28.04 36.36 9.30
N GLU A 252 -28.43 35.50 10.24
CA GLU A 252 -28.05 35.60 11.63
C GLU A 252 -26.54 35.49 11.83
N ILE A 253 -25.91 34.63 11.03
CA ILE A 253 -24.46 34.47 10.95
C ILE A 253 -23.99 34.73 9.52
N PRO A 254 -22.77 35.27 9.33
CA PRO A 254 -22.25 35.63 8.00
C PRO A 254 -21.83 34.38 7.23
N TYR A 255 -22.79 33.56 6.82
CA TYR A 255 -22.58 32.40 5.97
C TYR A 255 -22.88 32.76 4.53
N ASP A 256 -21.96 33.54 3.99
CA ASP A 256 -22.07 34.04 2.62
C ASP A 256 -21.51 33.03 1.60
N GLU A 257 -21.59 33.40 0.34
CA GLU A 257 -21.11 32.59 -0.79
C GLU A 257 -19.61 32.28 -0.66
N ALA A 258 -18.81 33.21 -0.14
CA ALA A 258 -17.38 33.04 0.00
C ALA A 258 -17.03 31.95 1.04
N VAL A 259 -17.70 32.02 2.19
CA VAL A 259 -17.52 31.03 3.25
C VAL A 259 -17.95 29.64 2.80
N LYS A 260 -19.07 29.56 2.08
CA LYS A 260 -19.55 28.31 1.49
C LYS A 260 -18.56 27.74 0.48
N ALA A 261 -18.04 28.58 -0.40
CA ALA A 261 -17.07 28.17 -1.41
C ALA A 261 -15.76 27.71 -0.75
N GLU A 262 -15.31 28.38 0.30
CA GLU A 262 -14.11 28.01 1.03
C GLU A 262 -14.27 26.64 1.71
N ALA A 263 -15.39 26.40 2.39
CA ALA A 263 -15.67 25.12 3.01
C ALA A 263 -15.67 23.97 1.99
N GLN A 264 -16.29 24.20 0.83
CA GLN A 264 -16.32 23.20 -0.23
C GLN A 264 -14.94 23.00 -0.87
N LEU A 265 -14.13 24.04 -1.00
CA LEU A 265 -12.77 23.93 -1.54
C LEU A 265 -11.90 23.08 -0.60
N ARG A 266 -12.07 23.22 0.72
CA ARG A 266 -11.36 22.39 1.70
C ARG A 266 -11.74 20.92 1.55
N GLU A 267 -13.03 20.62 1.44
CA GLU A 267 -13.49 19.24 1.20
C GLU A 267 -12.99 18.69 -0.14
N PHE A 268 -13.00 19.50 -1.19
CA PHE A 268 -12.47 19.11 -2.50
C PHE A 268 -10.98 18.74 -2.42
N LYS A 269 -10.19 19.50 -1.67
CA LYS A 269 -8.77 19.22 -1.47
C LYS A 269 -8.57 17.94 -0.66
N ALA A 270 -9.35 17.74 0.40
CA ALA A 270 -9.27 16.53 1.20
C ALA A 270 -9.66 15.29 0.40
N ALA A 271 -10.75 15.38 -0.40
CA ALA A 271 -11.15 14.31 -1.29
C ALA A 271 -10.08 14.03 -2.37
N GLY A 272 -9.45 15.10 -2.86
CA GLY A 272 -8.33 15.00 -3.78
C GLY A 272 -7.16 14.25 -3.19
N ASN A 273 -6.81 14.51 -1.95
CA ASN A 273 -5.72 13.84 -1.25
C ASN A 273 -6.01 12.34 -1.05
N ARG A 274 -7.25 11.98 -0.67
CA ARG A 274 -7.70 10.59 -0.59
C ARG A 274 -7.56 9.88 -1.94
N THR A 275 -7.99 10.55 -3.01
CA THR A 275 -7.87 10.01 -4.37
C THR A 275 -6.41 9.75 -4.76
N LEU A 276 -5.51 10.70 -4.49
CA LEU A 276 -4.09 10.56 -4.79
C LEU A 276 -3.45 9.41 -4.00
N LEU A 277 -3.97 9.10 -2.81
CA LEU A 277 -3.42 8.06 -1.95
C LEU A 277 -3.85 6.65 -2.38
N ILE A 278 -5.16 6.41 -2.57
CA ILE A 278 -5.72 5.05 -2.65
C ILE A 278 -6.53 4.73 -3.91
N SER A 279 -6.76 5.69 -4.81
CA SER A 279 -7.56 5.45 -6.01
C SER A 279 -6.99 4.32 -6.86
N GLN A 280 -7.86 3.54 -7.45
CA GLN A 280 -7.48 2.50 -8.41
C GLN A 280 -7.62 3.03 -9.84
N GLN A 281 -6.66 2.67 -10.67
CA GLN A 281 -6.64 3.07 -12.07
C GLN A 281 -7.70 2.32 -12.87
N ASN A 282 -8.56 3.06 -13.54
CA ASN A 282 -9.56 2.47 -14.41
C ASN A 282 -9.92 3.42 -15.56
N LYS A 283 -10.48 2.84 -16.60
CA LYS A 283 -11.03 3.55 -17.77
C LYS A 283 -12.42 2.98 -18.06
N MET A 284 -13.42 3.79 -17.85
CA MET A 284 -14.82 3.40 -17.96
C MET A 284 -15.54 4.20 -19.05
N LEU A 285 -16.48 3.56 -19.70
CA LEU A 285 -17.38 4.23 -20.62
C LEU A 285 -18.64 4.64 -19.86
N VAL A 286 -18.86 5.93 -19.73
CA VAL A 286 -19.97 6.50 -18.97
C VAL A 286 -20.85 7.30 -19.91
N ARG A 287 -22.18 7.11 -19.79
CA ARG A 287 -23.14 7.87 -20.57
C ARG A 287 -23.26 9.28 -19.99
N SER A 288 -22.99 10.27 -20.82
CA SER A 288 -23.09 11.67 -20.41
C SER A 288 -24.55 12.11 -20.29
N SER A 289 -24.78 13.23 -19.61
CA SER A 289 -26.11 13.87 -19.55
C SER A 289 -26.65 14.31 -20.91
N MET A 290 -25.79 14.43 -21.90
CA MET A 290 -26.16 14.75 -23.28
C MET A 290 -26.52 13.51 -24.11
N GLY A 291 -26.39 12.31 -23.52
CA GLY A 291 -26.73 11.05 -24.18
C GLY A 291 -25.60 10.39 -24.94
N ASP A 292 -24.42 10.99 -24.98
CA ASP A 292 -23.24 10.44 -25.62
C ASP A 292 -22.42 9.60 -24.63
N ASP A 293 -21.80 8.55 -25.13
CA ASP A 293 -20.90 7.73 -24.34
C ASP A 293 -19.51 8.38 -24.32
N GLN A 294 -19.01 8.68 -23.11
CA GLN A 294 -17.74 9.34 -22.90
C GLN A 294 -16.82 8.51 -21.98
N TRP A 295 -15.53 8.59 -22.24
CA TRP A 295 -14.54 7.92 -21.40
C TRP A 295 -14.31 8.70 -20.11
N ASP A 296 -14.47 8.02 -18.99
CA ASP A 296 -14.08 8.49 -17.68
C ASP A 296 -12.84 7.73 -17.21
N TYR A 297 -11.95 8.46 -16.55
CA TYR A 297 -10.65 7.96 -16.13
C TYR A 297 -10.46 8.18 -14.64
N THR A 298 -10.08 7.13 -13.92
CA THR A 298 -9.62 7.24 -12.54
C THR A 298 -8.10 7.07 -12.50
N THR A 299 -7.44 7.86 -11.64
CA THR A 299 -5.99 7.82 -11.50
C THR A 299 -5.54 6.65 -10.62
N ASN A 300 -4.28 6.26 -10.77
CA ASN A 300 -3.66 5.30 -9.89
C ASN A 300 -3.14 6.00 -8.63
N GLY A 301 -3.65 5.63 -7.48
CA GLY A 301 -3.17 6.15 -6.20
C GLY A 301 -1.73 5.73 -5.91
N VAL A 302 -1.06 6.53 -5.10
CA VAL A 302 0.35 6.28 -4.73
C VAL A 302 0.52 4.90 -4.11
N ARG A 303 -0.43 4.44 -3.30
CA ARG A 303 -0.44 3.09 -2.71
C ARG A 303 -0.20 1.99 -3.74
N TRP A 304 -0.88 2.07 -4.87
CA TRP A 304 -0.86 1.04 -5.90
C TRP A 304 0.26 1.20 -6.94
N GLN A 305 0.90 2.37 -6.97
CA GLN A 305 2.09 2.60 -7.79
C GLN A 305 3.36 2.04 -7.13
N VAL A 306 3.33 1.84 -5.82
CA VAL A 306 4.47 1.33 -5.05
C VAL A 306 4.64 -0.16 -5.30
N LYS A 307 5.83 -0.55 -5.74
CA LYS A 307 6.16 -1.93 -6.10
C LYS A 307 6.80 -2.72 -4.95
N ARG A 308 7.12 -2.06 -3.84
CA ARG A 308 7.73 -2.69 -2.67
C ARG A 308 6.81 -2.56 -1.48
N GLU A 309 6.50 -3.67 -0.88
CA GLU A 309 5.66 -3.72 0.32
C GLU A 309 6.42 -4.41 1.44
N VAL A 310 6.29 -3.88 2.64
CA VAL A 310 6.85 -4.45 3.86
C VAL A 310 5.71 -4.63 4.84
N LYS A 311 5.37 -5.87 5.12
CA LYS A 311 4.37 -6.20 6.14
C LYS A 311 5.07 -6.30 7.49
N HIS A 312 4.57 -5.54 8.45
CA HIS A 312 5.07 -5.58 9.82
C HIS A 312 3.90 -5.67 10.79
N ARG A 313 3.96 -6.66 11.65
CA ARG A 313 2.95 -6.92 12.68
C ARG A 313 3.60 -6.87 14.05
N GLY A 314 2.96 -6.17 14.97
CA GLY A 314 3.43 -6.08 16.36
C GLY A 314 4.20 -4.81 16.68
N ALA A 315 4.97 -4.85 17.74
CA ALA A 315 5.68 -3.67 18.24
C ALA A 315 6.93 -3.38 17.39
N TRP A 316 7.10 -2.13 17.01
CA TRP A 316 8.26 -1.66 16.27
C TRP A 316 9.49 -1.64 17.16
N THR A 317 10.59 -2.17 16.65
CA THR A 317 11.89 -2.13 17.29
C THR A 317 12.86 -1.26 16.48
N PHE A 318 13.97 -0.87 17.11
CA PHE A 318 15.06 -0.18 16.42
C PHE A 318 15.58 -0.96 15.19
N GLU A 319 15.68 -2.28 15.34
CA GLU A 319 16.18 -3.14 14.26
C GLU A 319 15.25 -3.15 13.06
N ASP A 320 13.93 -3.13 13.27
CA ASP A 320 12.92 -3.08 12.20
C ASP A 320 13.04 -1.77 11.43
N VAL A 321 13.18 -0.64 12.12
CA VAL A 321 13.36 0.66 11.48
C VAL A 321 14.64 0.69 10.66
N MET A 322 15.73 0.16 11.20
CA MET A 322 17.02 0.09 10.48
C MET A 322 16.93 -0.84 9.27
N ALA A 323 16.18 -1.93 9.37
CA ALA A 323 15.95 -2.84 8.25
C ALA A 323 15.14 -2.15 7.15
N LEU A 324 14.11 -1.39 7.52
CA LEU A 324 13.28 -0.61 6.60
C LEU A 324 14.11 0.46 5.88
N VAL A 325 14.91 1.23 6.61
CA VAL A 325 15.80 2.25 6.05
C VAL A 325 16.85 1.62 5.13
N LYS A 326 17.43 0.50 5.52
CA LYS A 326 18.36 -0.25 4.70
C LYS A 326 17.72 -0.73 3.40
N LEU A 327 16.45 -1.15 3.46
CA LEU A 327 15.70 -1.58 2.28
C LEU A 327 15.44 -0.38 1.35
N TYR A 328 15.10 0.78 1.92
CA TYR A 328 14.83 2.00 1.17
C TYR A 328 16.06 2.51 0.39
N TYR A 329 17.20 2.60 1.05
CA TYR A 329 18.44 3.04 0.44
C TYR A 329 19.22 1.92 -0.25
N GLY A 330 18.74 0.69 -0.16
CA GLY A 330 19.35 -0.47 -0.79
C GLY A 330 18.94 -0.63 -2.24
N GLY A 331 19.78 -1.27 -3.01
CA GLY A 331 19.49 -1.61 -4.41
C GLY A 331 20.12 -0.65 -5.42
N ALA A 332 19.68 -0.76 -6.67
CA ALA A 332 20.22 0.02 -7.79
C ALA A 332 19.63 1.42 -7.86
N ASP A 333 18.37 1.58 -7.47
CA ASP A 333 17.67 2.87 -7.47
C ASP A 333 17.77 3.50 -6.08
N LYS A 334 18.80 4.31 -5.88
CA LYS A 334 19.04 4.99 -4.61
C LYS A 334 18.45 6.40 -4.63
N PRO A 335 17.45 6.67 -3.79
CA PRO A 335 16.94 8.03 -3.62
C PRO A 335 17.95 8.87 -2.82
N LYS A 336 17.83 10.19 -2.96
CA LYS A 336 18.68 11.14 -2.23
C LYS A 336 18.15 11.38 -0.82
N SER A 337 16.86 11.57 -0.72
CA SER A 337 16.13 11.82 0.51
C SER A 337 14.81 11.08 0.45
N GLY A 338 14.18 10.89 1.60
CA GLY A 338 12.88 10.24 1.70
C GLY A 338 11.93 11.01 2.60
N ILE A 339 10.67 10.99 2.23
CA ILE A 339 9.59 11.45 3.08
C ILE A 339 8.78 10.22 3.47
N PHE A 340 8.65 10.01 4.75
CA PHE A 340 7.85 8.93 5.31
C PHE A 340 6.55 9.50 5.85
N LEU A 341 5.48 9.30 5.12
CA LEU A 341 4.14 9.63 5.53
C LEU A 341 3.61 8.45 6.35
N VAL A 342 3.24 8.72 7.59
CA VAL A 342 2.82 7.69 8.54
C VAL A 342 1.41 7.94 9.06
N GLY A 343 0.70 6.84 9.34
CA GLY A 343 -0.54 6.89 10.09
C GLY A 343 -0.29 7.15 11.57
N GLU A 344 -1.33 7.44 12.32
CA GLU A 344 -1.25 7.88 13.72
C GLU A 344 -0.59 6.82 14.62
N ASN A 345 -1.05 5.58 14.53
CA ASN A 345 -0.54 4.49 15.37
C ASN A 345 0.91 4.15 15.02
N LEU A 346 1.25 4.13 13.72
CA LEU A 346 2.62 3.90 13.29
C LEU A 346 3.53 5.04 13.78
N GLY A 347 3.08 6.29 13.67
CA GLY A 347 3.82 7.45 14.15
C GLY A 347 4.09 7.38 15.65
N MET A 348 3.08 6.98 16.43
CA MET A 348 3.22 6.77 17.87
C MET A 348 4.19 5.62 18.19
N ALA A 349 4.08 4.51 17.46
CA ALA A 349 4.95 3.37 17.65
C ALA A 349 6.43 3.72 17.40
N LEU A 350 6.71 4.54 16.38
CA LEU A 350 8.06 5.00 16.10
C LEU A 350 8.61 5.94 17.19
N GLN A 351 7.75 6.73 17.85
CA GLN A 351 8.15 7.61 18.94
C GLN A 351 8.41 6.85 20.25
N LEU A 352 7.75 5.71 20.44
CA LEU A 352 7.90 4.89 21.64
C LEU A 352 9.23 4.10 21.69
N ILE A 353 9.93 4.04 20.58
CA ILE A 353 11.24 3.37 20.52
C ILE A 353 12.25 4.18 21.36
N ASP A 354 13.03 3.50 22.19
CA ASP A 354 14.05 4.12 23.02
C ASP A 354 15.30 4.49 22.20
N TRP A 355 15.27 5.66 21.60
CA TRP A 355 16.36 6.19 20.77
C TRP A 355 17.61 6.57 21.58
N THR A 356 17.50 6.70 22.89
CA THR A 356 18.63 7.07 23.74
C THR A 356 19.72 5.98 23.81
N LYS A 357 19.33 4.76 23.53
CA LYS A 357 20.24 3.61 23.49
C LYS A 357 21.08 3.55 22.21
N HIS A 358 20.73 4.37 21.21
CA HIS A 358 21.32 4.34 19.88
C HIS A 358 21.82 5.72 19.45
N PRO A 359 22.90 6.23 20.08
CA PRO A 359 23.39 7.59 19.83
C PRO A 359 23.97 7.80 18.42
N GLU A 360 24.19 6.72 17.68
CA GLU A 360 24.61 6.75 16.29
C GLU A 360 23.50 7.17 15.31
N VAL A 361 22.28 7.17 15.78
CA VAL A 361 21.11 7.56 14.99
C VAL A 361 20.45 8.76 15.66
N LYS A 362 20.14 9.77 14.88
CA LYS A 362 19.51 10.98 15.39
C LYS A 362 18.09 11.10 14.91
N MET A 363 17.20 11.38 15.85
CA MET A 363 15.81 11.70 15.61
C MET A 363 15.56 13.09 16.18
N GLU A 364 15.46 14.08 15.32
CA GLU A 364 15.40 15.49 15.71
C GLU A 364 14.16 16.15 15.09
N PRO A 365 13.49 17.06 15.83
CA PRO A 365 12.44 17.88 15.25
C PRO A 365 13.08 18.82 14.22
N TYR A 366 12.50 18.86 13.05
CA TYR A 366 12.99 19.66 11.93
C TYR A 366 11.85 20.41 11.28
N THR A 367 12.10 21.65 10.90
CA THR A 367 11.16 22.41 10.10
C THR A 367 11.66 22.44 8.66
N ASN A 368 10.91 21.80 7.78
CA ASN A 368 11.20 21.85 6.36
C ASN A 368 10.77 23.24 5.84
N GLU A 369 11.74 24.10 5.58
CA GLU A 369 11.50 25.49 5.19
C GLU A 369 10.74 25.60 3.85
N THR A 370 10.92 24.62 2.97
CA THR A 370 10.30 24.60 1.65
C THR A 370 8.81 24.28 1.72
N LEU A 371 8.45 23.36 2.59
CA LEU A 371 7.07 22.90 2.78
C LEU A 371 6.37 23.57 3.96
N GLY A 372 7.14 24.25 4.82
CA GLY A 372 6.63 24.83 6.06
C GLY A 372 6.22 23.77 7.08
N TRP A 373 6.64 22.54 6.92
CA TRP A 373 6.25 21.43 7.78
C TRP A 373 7.12 21.30 9.01
N LYS A 374 6.47 21.02 10.12
CA LYS A 374 7.15 20.49 11.29
C LYS A 374 7.17 18.97 11.14
N VAL A 375 8.33 18.43 10.93
CA VAL A 375 8.56 16.99 10.72
C VAL A 375 9.59 16.48 11.71
N THR A 376 9.67 15.18 11.88
CA THR A 376 10.75 14.54 12.60
C THR A 376 11.76 14.03 11.60
N LYS A 377 12.99 14.52 11.69
CA LYS A 377 14.07 14.11 10.81
C LYS A 377 14.80 12.93 11.43
N PHE A 378 14.87 11.85 10.71
CA PHE A 378 15.62 10.66 11.05
C PHE A 378 16.90 10.62 10.21
N THR A 379 18.05 10.62 10.88
CA THR A 379 19.35 10.62 10.21
C THR A 379 20.15 9.41 10.64
N CYS A 380 20.63 8.65 9.68
CA CYS A 380 21.47 7.48 9.90
C CYS A 380 22.57 7.37 8.83
N ILE A 381 23.42 6.34 8.93
CA ILE A 381 24.52 6.09 7.98
C ILE A 381 24.06 5.92 6.52
N PHE A 382 22.82 5.50 6.31
CA PHE A 382 22.30 5.26 4.96
C PHE A 382 21.79 6.55 4.30
N GLY A 383 21.30 7.50 5.08
CA GLY A 383 20.73 8.75 4.60
C GLY A 383 19.76 9.37 5.59
N GLU A 384 18.92 10.26 5.08
CA GLU A 384 17.96 11.04 5.85
C GLU A 384 16.53 10.76 5.39
N ILE A 385 15.63 10.59 6.36
CA ILE A 385 14.20 10.42 6.12
C ILE A 385 13.45 11.44 6.98
N GLN A 386 12.50 12.14 6.39
CA GLN A 386 11.60 13.05 7.08
C GLN A 386 10.28 12.35 7.37
N ILE A 387 9.94 12.22 8.63
CA ILE A 387 8.71 11.56 9.06
C ILE A 387 7.63 12.61 9.29
N LYS A 388 6.49 12.45 8.64
CA LYS A 388 5.33 13.33 8.74
C LYS A 388 4.07 12.50 8.94
N LEU A 389 3.23 12.92 9.87
CA LEU A 389 1.89 12.36 10.02
C LEU A 389 1.03 12.75 8.81
N GLU A 390 0.31 11.79 8.27
CA GLU A 390 -0.66 11.98 7.19
C GLU A 390 -2.05 11.53 7.66
N GLU A 391 -2.91 12.49 7.97
CA GLU A 391 -4.25 12.21 8.50
C GLU A 391 -5.14 11.44 7.53
N THR A 392 -4.88 11.57 6.23
CA THR A 392 -5.64 10.85 5.21
C THR A 392 -5.48 9.33 5.31
N LEU A 393 -4.32 8.85 5.82
CA LEU A 393 -4.13 7.43 6.11
C LEU A 393 -5.11 6.95 7.19
N ASN A 394 -5.31 7.77 8.21
CA ASN A 394 -6.25 7.45 9.30
C ASN A 394 -7.68 7.38 8.80
N ASP A 395 -8.08 8.33 7.94
CA ASP A 395 -9.41 8.36 7.33
C ASP A 395 -9.70 7.14 6.46
N CYS A 396 -8.66 6.60 5.84
CA CYS A 396 -8.76 5.46 4.94
C CYS A 396 -8.61 4.11 5.66
N GLY A 397 -8.44 4.10 6.98
CA GLY A 397 -8.28 2.87 7.76
C GLY A 397 -6.83 2.38 7.89
N TYR A 398 -5.85 3.10 7.34
CA TYR A 398 -4.43 2.72 7.35
C TYR A 398 -3.65 3.37 8.52
N GLN A 399 -4.17 3.26 9.74
CA GLN A 399 -3.58 3.90 10.92
C GLN A 399 -2.21 3.34 11.30
N ASN A 400 -2.00 2.04 11.08
CA ASN A 400 -0.75 1.36 11.39
C ASN A 400 0.19 1.30 10.18
N SER A 401 -0.24 1.84 9.05
CA SER A 401 0.47 1.80 7.79
C SER A 401 1.16 3.12 7.47
N GLY A 402 2.05 3.09 6.49
CA GLY A 402 2.73 4.29 6.04
C GLY A 402 3.42 4.09 4.69
N ILE A 403 3.86 5.19 4.11
CA ILE A 403 4.51 5.16 2.81
C ILE A 403 5.78 5.98 2.80
N ILE A 404 6.87 5.38 2.32
CA ILE A 404 8.14 6.09 2.10
C ILE A 404 8.25 6.45 0.63
N ILE A 405 8.36 7.74 0.36
CA ILE A 405 8.41 8.30 -0.99
C ILE A 405 9.74 9.01 -1.20
N GLY A 406 10.36 8.78 -2.34
CA GLY A 406 11.52 9.57 -2.78
C GLY A 406 11.08 10.93 -3.30
N GLU A 407 11.52 12.00 -2.66
CA GLU A 407 11.13 13.36 -2.99
C GLU A 407 11.50 13.74 -4.44
N ASP A 408 12.67 13.29 -4.90
CA ASP A 408 13.19 13.55 -6.24
C ASP A 408 12.55 12.67 -7.34
N ARG A 409 11.68 11.75 -6.96
CA ARG A 409 11.03 10.77 -7.85
C ARG A 409 9.56 11.04 -8.12
N LEU A 410 9.04 12.14 -7.60
CA LEU A 410 7.66 12.57 -7.83
C LEU A 410 7.54 13.37 -9.11
N VAL A 411 6.47 13.12 -9.86
CA VAL A 411 6.12 13.88 -11.07
C VAL A 411 4.63 14.19 -11.06
N HIS A 412 4.31 15.47 -11.18
CA HIS A 412 2.95 15.94 -11.30
C HIS A 412 2.56 16.09 -12.77
N TYR A 413 1.75 15.20 -13.28
CA TYR A 413 1.20 15.28 -14.63
C TYR A 413 -0.07 16.09 -14.63
N VAL A 414 -0.11 17.14 -15.45
CA VAL A 414 -1.22 18.07 -15.50
C VAL A 414 -1.70 18.23 -16.94
N ARG A 415 -2.95 17.93 -17.20
CA ARG A 415 -3.62 18.26 -18.46
C ARG A 415 -4.31 19.60 -18.36
N ARG A 416 -5.05 19.82 -17.29
CA ARG A 416 -5.70 21.09 -16.96
C ARG A 416 -5.40 21.38 -15.50
N GLY A 417 -4.73 22.50 -15.27
CA GLY A 417 -4.49 22.98 -13.91
C GLY A 417 -5.79 23.36 -13.22
N GLU A 418 -5.72 23.57 -11.94
CA GLU A 418 -6.84 24.04 -11.16
C GLU A 418 -7.35 25.36 -11.76
N SER A 419 -8.61 25.36 -12.14
CA SER A 419 -9.25 26.51 -12.76
C SER A 419 -10.64 26.69 -12.17
N SER A 420 -10.92 27.90 -11.68
CA SER A 420 -12.24 28.29 -11.22
C SER A 420 -13.09 28.78 -12.39
N TYR A 421 -14.38 28.62 -12.26
CA TYR A 421 -15.36 29.16 -13.16
C TYR A 421 -16.56 29.67 -12.38
N THR A 422 -17.21 30.71 -12.91
CA THR A 422 -18.44 31.27 -12.37
C THR A 422 -19.39 31.45 -13.53
N GLU A 423 -20.59 30.92 -13.43
CA GLU A 423 -21.61 31.06 -14.47
C GLU A 423 -23.00 31.24 -13.84
N GLU A 424 -23.87 31.94 -14.52
CA GLU A 424 -25.27 32.02 -14.15
C GLU A 424 -25.99 30.76 -14.62
N VAL A 425 -26.85 30.22 -13.77
CA VAL A 425 -27.63 29.01 -14.12
C VAL A 425 -28.76 29.41 -15.04
N LEU A 426 -28.79 28.85 -16.22
CA LEU A 426 -29.79 29.17 -17.22
C LEU A 426 -31.19 28.77 -16.74
N GLY A 427 -32.09 29.75 -16.67
CA GLY A 427 -33.48 29.55 -16.26
C GLY A 427 -33.69 29.59 -14.74
N GLU A 428 -32.67 29.89 -13.96
CA GLU A 428 -32.75 30.02 -12.49
C GLU A 428 -32.03 31.29 -12.04
N GLU A 429 -32.53 31.90 -10.98
CA GLU A 429 -31.85 33.02 -10.32
C GLU A 429 -30.76 32.50 -9.37
N ALA A 430 -29.75 31.90 -9.91
CA ALA A 430 -28.65 31.30 -9.15
C ALA A 430 -27.33 31.45 -9.86
N THR A 431 -26.28 31.57 -9.07
CA THR A 431 -24.88 31.59 -9.54
C THR A 431 -24.23 30.27 -9.22
N ARG A 432 -23.55 29.70 -10.20
CA ARG A 432 -22.78 28.47 -10.06
C ARG A 432 -21.32 28.79 -10.07
N ASN A 433 -20.64 28.46 -8.99
CA ASN A 433 -19.20 28.55 -8.87
C ASN A 433 -18.61 27.15 -8.82
N GLY A 434 -17.48 26.94 -9.46
CA GLY A 434 -16.85 25.65 -9.43
C GLY A 434 -15.36 25.71 -9.70
N VAL A 435 -14.72 24.60 -9.38
CA VAL A 435 -13.30 24.37 -9.64
C VAL A 435 -13.18 23.06 -10.41
N LEU A 436 -12.34 23.05 -11.42
CA LEU A 436 -12.01 21.87 -12.21
C LEU A 436 -10.50 21.70 -12.30
N VAL A 437 -10.07 20.45 -12.17
CA VAL A 437 -8.67 20.05 -12.32
C VAL A 437 -8.59 18.71 -13.06
N SER A 438 -7.54 18.51 -13.84
CA SER A 438 -7.26 17.22 -14.47
C SER A 438 -5.78 16.93 -14.32
N ASP A 439 -5.45 16.11 -13.36
CA ASP A 439 -4.08 15.82 -12.97
C ASP A 439 -3.90 14.38 -12.45
N ALA A 440 -2.65 14.01 -12.23
CA ALA A 440 -2.24 12.77 -11.59
C ALA A 440 -0.86 12.92 -10.97
N LEU A 441 -0.60 12.19 -9.91
CA LEU A 441 0.72 12.06 -9.30
C LEU A 441 1.37 10.75 -9.74
N GLY A 442 2.50 10.84 -10.42
CA GLY A 442 3.27 9.68 -10.84
C GLY A 442 4.51 9.46 -9.97
N LEU A 443 4.76 8.23 -9.62
CA LEU A 443 5.99 7.78 -8.97
C LEU A 443 6.93 7.21 -10.01
N LYS A 444 8.19 7.62 -9.97
CA LYS A 444 9.24 7.10 -10.84
C LYS A 444 10.25 6.29 -10.05
N GLY A 445 10.66 5.18 -10.66
CA GLY A 445 11.62 4.28 -10.02
C GLY A 445 10.97 3.24 -9.13
N ASN A 446 11.81 2.52 -8.40
CA ASN A 446 11.41 1.38 -7.59
C ASN A 446 11.91 1.48 -6.13
N CYS A 447 12.21 2.72 -5.68
CA CYS A 447 12.71 2.94 -4.33
C CYS A 447 11.60 3.07 -3.28
N HIS A 448 10.38 3.40 -3.71
CA HIS A 448 9.24 3.62 -2.83
C HIS A 448 8.84 2.35 -2.09
N ILE A 449 8.42 2.51 -0.83
CA ILE A 449 8.02 1.39 0.03
C ILE A 449 6.68 1.71 0.68
N TRP A 450 5.75 0.80 0.60
CA TRP A 450 4.56 0.76 1.43
C TRP A 450 4.85 -0.11 2.65
N VAL A 451 4.58 0.42 3.83
CA VAL A 451 4.65 -0.28 5.10
C VAL A 451 3.23 -0.61 5.51
N ASP A 452 2.92 -1.89 5.51
CA ASP A 452 1.60 -2.39 5.86
C ASP A 452 1.63 -2.94 7.30
N GLY A 453 0.93 -2.24 8.17
CA GLY A 453 0.79 -2.59 9.60
C GLY A 453 -0.64 -2.92 9.99
N ASP A 454 -1.61 -2.72 9.10
CA ASP A 454 -3.01 -2.95 9.38
C ASP A 454 -3.39 -4.41 9.12
N ASP A 455 -4.28 -4.94 9.96
CA ASP A 455 -4.81 -6.29 9.84
C ASP A 455 -6.07 -6.31 8.95
N ASP A 456 -6.15 -5.46 7.97
CA ASP A 456 -7.22 -5.54 6.98
C ASP A 456 -7.05 -6.81 6.16
N ASP A 457 -7.27 -7.92 6.84
CA ASP A 457 -7.18 -9.28 6.31
C ASP A 457 -8.22 -9.61 5.24
N ASP A 458 -9.05 -8.66 4.88
CA ASP A 458 -9.95 -8.83 3.74
C ASP A 458 -9.24 -8.72 2.39
N ASP A 459 -7.98 -8.26 2.39
CA ASP A 459 -7.09 -8.30 1.21
C ASP A 459 -6.19 -9.54 1.16
N THR A 460 -6.39 -10.50 2.04
CA THR A 460 -5.92 -11.84 1.78
C THR A 460 -6.80 -12.46 0.69
N ALA A 461 -6.65 -11.97 -0.53
CA ALA A 461 -6.70 -12.94 -1.61
C ALA A 461 -5.74 -14.02 -1.15
N PRO A 462 -6.22 -15.23 -0.92
CA PRO A 462 -5.38 -16.29 -0.41
C PRO A 462 -4.16 -16.37 -1.29
N SER A 463 -2.99 -16.47 -0.67
CA SER A 463 -1.74 -16.56 -1.45
C SER A 463 -1.88 -17.73 -2.41
N ALA A 464 -1.18 -17.68 -3.53
CA ALA A 464 -1.21 -18.79 -4.48
C ALA A 464 -0.90 -20.15 -3.82
N ASP A 465 -0.31 -20.12 -2.63
CA ASP A 465 -0.04 -21.31 -1.82
C ASP A 465 -1.26 -21.80 -1.02
N GLU A 466 -2.29 -20.98 -0.87
CA GLU A 466 -3.52 -21.35 -0.16
C GLU A 466 -4.54 -22.07 -1.05
N PHE A 467 -4.43 -21.93 -2.37
CA PHE A 467 -5.22 -22.66 -3.34
C PHE A 467 -4.41 -23.81 -3.94
N ARG A 468 -5.02 -24.96 -3.99
CA ARG A 468 -4.43 -26.12 -4.65
C ARG A 468 -5.41 -26.71 -5.66
N LEU A 469 -5.03 -26.67 -6.93
CA LEU A 469 -5.81 -27.31 -7.97
C LEU A 469 -5.68 -28.84 -7.86
N TRP A 470 -6.80 -29.52 -7.72
CA TRP A 470 -6.89 -30.98 -7.68
C TRP A 470 -7.43 -31.53 -9.02
N GLY A 471 -6.52 -31.99 -9.85
CA GLY A 471 -6.85 -32.51 -11.20
C GLY A 471 -7.20 -34.00 -11.23
N SER A 472 -7.08 -34.73 -10.13
CA SER A 472 -7.42 -36.15 -10.07
C SER A 472 -8.94 -36.38 -10.00
N THR A 473 -9.38 -37.52 -10.51
CA THR A 473 -10.76 -37.98 -10.36
C THR A 473 -11.02 -38.74 -9.05
N THR A 474 -9.95 -38.96 -8.26
CA THR A 474 -10.02 -39.57 -6.93
C THR A 474 -9.81 -38.52 -5.85
N ALA A 475 -10.44 -38.70 -4.70
CA ALA A 475 -10.28 -37.82 -3.56
C ALA A 475 -8.80 -37.73 -3.11
N PRO A 476 -8.37 -36.57 -2.58
CA PRO A 476 -7.03 -36.43 -2.02
C PRO A 476 -6.78 -37.43 -0.89
N ALA A 477 -5.60 -38.05 -0.88
CA ALA A 477 -5.21 -38.90 0.21
C ALA A 477 -4.90 -38.06 1.45
N SER A 478 -4.99 -38.64 2.64
CA SER A 478 -4.72 -37.91 3.88
C SER A 478 -3.32 -37.28 3.95
N ALA A 479 -2.36 -37.83 3.22
CA ALA A 479 -1.02 -37.29 3.14
C ALA A 479 -0.93 -36.02 2.28
N ASP A 480 -1.90 -35.79 1.41
CA ASP A 480 -1.97 -34.63 0.51
C ASP A 480 -2.79 -33.47 1.10
N LEU A 481 -3.44 -33.72 2.23
CA LEU A 481 -4.32 -32.76 2.88
C LEU A 481 -3.53 -31.86 3.82
N VAL A 482 -3.64 -30.58 3.62
CA VAL A 482 -3.02 -29.55 4.46
C VAL A 482 -4.11 -28.71 5.09
N ASP A 483 -4.00 -28.46 6.39
CA ASP A 483 -4.98 -27.67 7.14
C ASP A 483 -5.04 -26.23 6.63
N GLY A 484 -6.25 -25.75 6.43
CA GLY A 484 -6.48 -24.37 5.96
C GLY A 484 -6.42 -24.18 4.46
N ILE A 485 -5.90 -25.14 3.69
CA ILE A 485 -5.81 -25.03 2.22
C ILE A 485 -7.18 -25.18 1.56
N ILE A 486 -7.37 -24.40 0.51
CA ILE A 486 -8.56 -24.47 -0.35
C ILE A 486 -8.22 -25.31 -1.58
N TYR A 487 -8.93 -26.40 -1.76
CA TYR A 487 -8.78 -27.27 -2.91
C TYR A 487 -9.83 -26.94 -3.96
N VAL A 488 -9.39 -26.67 -5.18
CA VAL A 488 -10.27 -26.44 -6.34
C VAL A 488 -10.27 -27.71 -7.17
N PHE A 489 -11.43 -28.31 -7.33
CA PHE A 489 -11.56 -29.62 -7.97
C PHE A 489 -11.87 -29.46 -9.46
N ALA A 490 -10.96 -29.93 -10.30
CA ALA A 490 -11.16 -29.91 -11.75
C ALA A 490 -12.18 -30.94 -12.23
N ASN A 491 -12.46 -31.96 -11.45
CA ASN A 491 -13.37 -33.05 -11.77
C ASN A 491 -14.38 -33.28 -10.66
N ALA A 492 -15.56 -33.75 -11.02
CA ALA A 492 -16.57 -34.14 -10.06
C ALA A 492 -16.12 -35.41 -9.32
N LEU A 493 -16.22 -35.39 -7.98
CA LEU A 493 -15.84 -36.51 -7.13
C LEU A 493 -16.57 -36.44 -5.79
N THR A 494 -16.42 -37.48 -4.96
CA THR A 494 -16.97 -37.51 -3.61
C THR A 494 -15.84 -37.49 -2.60
N LEU A 495 -15.90 -36.52 -1.69
CA LEU A 495 -14.97 -36.40 -0.56
C LEU A 495 -15.58 -37.11 0.65
N GLU A 496 -14.86 -38.07 1.19
CA GLU A 496 -15.28 -38.79 2.40
C GLU A 496 -14.25 -38.57 3.53
N VAL A 497 -14.76 -38.22 4.69
CA VAL A 497 -13.98 -38.20 5.92
C VAL A 497 -14.43 -39.39 6.78
N LYS A 498 -13.47 -40.23 7.14
CA LYS A 498 -13.75 -41.48 7.88
C LYS A 498 -13.13 -41.48 9.26
N ASN A 499 -13.82 -42.12 10.19
CA ASN A 499 -13.30 -42.44 11.50
C ASN A 499 -13.31 -43.97 11.63
N GLY A 500 -12.19 -44.60 11.34
CA GLY A 500 -12.14 -46.03 11.12
C GLY A 500 -12.97 -46.41 9.88
N ASP A 501 -13.90 -47.31 10.04
CA ASP A 501 -14.78 -47.77 8.97
C ASP A 501 -16.05 -46.90 8.79
N THR A 502 -16.26 -45.93 9.68
CA THR A 502 -17.46 -45.11 9.68
C THR A 502 -17.21 -43.78 8.93
N VAL A 503 -18.04 -43.50 7.94
CA VAL A 503 -18.02 -42.21 7.23
C VAL A 503 -18.64 -41.14 8.13
N VAL A 504 -17.86 -40.12 8.49
CA VAL A 504 -18.28 -39.03 9.36
C VAL A 504 -18.81 -37.87 8.52
N GLN A 505 -18.26 -37.66 7.35
CA GLN A 505 -18.69 -36.64 6.40
C GLN A 505 -18.54 -37.17 4.97
N SER A 506 -19.56 -36.94 4.15
CA SER A 506 -19.51 -37.20 2.71
C SER A 506 -20.01 -35.98 1.97
N VAL A 507 -19.24 -35.50 1.04
CA VAL A 507 -19.52 -34.29 0.26
C VAL A 507 -19.34 -34.62 -1.21
N THR A 508 -20.38 -34.37 -2.00
CA THR A 508 -20.29 -34.46 -3.46
C THR A 508 -19.82 -33.13 -3.99
N VAL A 509 -18.78 -33.15 -4.79
CA VAL A 509 -18.11 -31.99 -5.37
C VAL A 509 -18.30 -32.02 -6.87
N ASP A 510 -18.72 -30.91 -7.43
CA ASP A 510 -18.82 -30.74 -8.88
C ASP A 510 -17.51 -30.14 -9.45
N ALA A 511 -17.30 -30.30 -10.74
CA ALA A 511 -16.12 -29.73 -11.40
C ALA A 511 -16.15 -28.20 -11.31
N GLY A 512 -15.07 -27.63 -10.82
CA GLY A 512 -14.95 -26.19 -10.58
C GLY A 512 -15.30 -25.74 -9.16
N ASP A 513 -15.81 -26.64 -8.34
CA ASP A 513 -16.09 -26.32 -6.93
C ASP A 513 -14.81 -26.21 -6.11
N ALA A 514 -14.84 -25.32 -5.13
CA ALA A 514 -13.76 -25.13 -4.17
C ALA A 514 -14.19 -25.50 -2.75
N TYR A 515 -13.34 -26.25 -2.05
CA TYR A 515 -13.57 -26.66 -0.67
C TYR A 515 -12.35 -26.43 0.18
N LYS A 516 -12.55 -25.86 1.37
CA LYS A 516 -11.51 -25.68 2.37
C LYS A 516 -11.45 -26.91 3.27
N TYR A 517 -10.25 -27.43 3.42
CA TYR A 517 -10.00 -28.52 4.36
C TYR A 517 -9.63 -27.97 5.74
N SER A 518 -10.20 -28.54 6.80
CA SER A 518 -9.79 -28.26 8.19
C SER A 518 -9.53 -29.57 8.94
N ALA A 519 -8.32 -29.69 9.43
CA ALA A 519 -7.89 -30.89 10.20
C ALA A 519 -8.59 -30.97 11.56
N THR A 520 -9.03 -29.86 12.11
CA THR A 520 -9.70 -29.82 13.44
C THR A 520 -11.20 -30.06 13.38
N ALA A 521 -11.79 -30.04 12.18
CA ALA A 521 -13.20 -30.33 12.01
C ALA A 521 -13.57 -31.73 12.41
N ASN A 522 -14.86 -31.96 12.67
CA ASN A 522 -15.40 -33.29 13.05
C ASN A 522 -14.65 -33.93 14.22
N SER A 523 -14.37 -33.17 15.29
CA SER A 523 -13.63 -33.62 16.47
C SER A 523 -12.23 -34.13 16.13
N ASN A 524 -11.48 -33.35 15.36
CA ASN A 524 -10.11 -33.65 14.93
C ASN A 524 -9.99 -34.86 13.98
N LYS A 525 -11.01 -35.09 13.18
CA LYS A 525 -11.00 -36.14 12.14
C LYS A 525 -10.83 -35.54 10.75
N GLY A 526 -10.79 -34.23 10.67
CA GLY A 526 -10.80 -33.47 9.44
C GLY A 526 -12.21 -33.21 8.92
N GLY A 527 -12.32 -32.27 8.03
CA GLY A 527 -13.59 -31.94 7.40
C GLY A 527 -13.45 -30.97 6.24
N TRP A 528 -14.48 -30.96 5.42
CA TRP A 528 -14.56 -30.13 4.22
C TRP A 528 -15.70 -29.13 4.36
N SER A 529 -15.42 -27.87 4.04
CA SER A 529 -16.43 -26.82 3.95
C SER A 529 -16.36 -26.16 2.59
N LYS A 530 -17.53 -25.94 1.96
CA LYS A 530 -17.59 -25.32 0.65
C LYS A 530 -17.13 -23.87 0.75
N PHE A 531 -16.23 -23.47 -0.14
CA PHE A 531 -15.72 -22.12 -0.25
C PHE A 531 -16.53 -21.35 -1.29
N TYR A 532 -17.04 -20.17 -0.93
CA TYR A 532 -17.89 -19.35 -1.77
C TYR A 532 -17.21 -18.05 -2.26
N GLY A 533 -15.94 -17.88 -1.96
CA GLY A 533 -15.18 -16.73 -2.43
C GLY A 533 -14.84 -16.81 -3.92
N PRO A 534 -14.41 -15.70 -4.52
CA PRO A 534 -13.96 -15.70 -5.91
C PRO A 534 -12.72 -16.58 -6.04
N VAL A 535 -12.83 -17.58 -6.89
CA VAL A 535 -11.71 -18.43 -7.26
C VAL A 535 -11.13 -17.86 -8.53
N SER A 536 -10.11 -17.03 -8.43
CA SER A 536 -9.33 -16.61 -9.59
C SER A 536 -8.23 -17.64 -9.81
N ALA A 537 -8.46 -18.56 -10.73
CA ALA A 537 -7.41 -19.38 -11.28
C ALA A 537 -6.81 -18.61 -12.46
N GLU A 538 -5.60 -18.15 -12.34
CA GLU A 538 -4.74 -17.76 -13.45
C GLU A 538 -3.68 -18.82 -13.67
#